data_2ae3e05af058e7a73861df21fa49ebb3
#
_entry.id   2ae3e05af058e7a73861df21fa49ebb3
#
_cell.length_a   1.000
_cell.length_b   1.000
_cell.length_c   1.000
_cell.angle_alpha   90.00
_cell.angle_beta   90.00
_cell.angle_gamma   90.00
#
_symmetry.space_group_name_H-M   'P 1'
#
loop_
_entity.id
_entity.type
_entity.pdbx_description
1 polymer ?
#
loop_
_entity_poly.entity_id
_entity_poly.type
_entity_poly.pdbx_seq_one_letter_code
_entity_poly.pdbx_strand_id
1 'polypeptide(L)'
;MKTQYEISYRKLKIFSNIKRRYREYLLLASDRKLMQSNPNALLNAFIAQKAVFVHIPKTAGISLVKSIYGENIERGGHRKITHISKLMPGPLNDYFTFTIIRNPWDRLYSAYKFMMNGGINQHDENAFNLHLSSISSFEDFVMNWLHENNLKHIIHFYPQSWFLKDNSEKVELDFIGRFEYLSSDFAKIANKIGVENKLKHLNKGDKRSYKTVYNQEMKEKVKLIYKEDIERFKYTF
;
A
#
# COMPACT_ATOMS: atom_id res chain seq x y z
N MET A 1 -10.65 12.59 -41.56
CA MET A 1 -9.19 12.22 -41.41
C MET A 1 -8.77 12.47 -39.99
N LYS A 2 -8.23 11.45 -39.29
CA LYS A 2 -7.70 11.65 -37.94
C LYS A 2 -6.37 12.38 -38.05
N THR A 3 -6.12 13.38 -37.23
CA THR A 3 -4.90 14.17 -37.26
C THR A 3 -3.70 13.31 -36.92
N GLN A 4 -2.54 13.66 -37.45
CA GLN A 4 -1.26 12.94 -37.14
C GLN A 4 -0.96 12.92 -35.61
N TYR A 5 -1.47 13.91 -34.89
CA TYR A 5 -1.39 14.03 -33.43
C TYR A 5 -2.23 12.94 -32.71
N GLU A 6 -3.47 12.69 -33.18
CA GLU A 6 -4.34 11.64 -32.63
C GLU A 6 -3.76 10.23 -32.86
N ILE A 7 -3.12 10.00 -34.00
CA ILE A 7 -2.47 8.73 -34.33
C ILE A 7 -1.24 8.52 -33.42
N SER A 8 -0.45 9.56 -33.18
CA SER A 8 0.72 9.52 -32.29
C SER A 8 0.30 9.28 -30.83
N TYR A 9 -0.71 9.98 -30.33
CA TYR A 9 -1.27 9.80 -28.98
C TYR A 9 -1.81 8.38 -28.75
N ARG A 10 -2.52 7.83 -29.72
CA ARG A 10 -3.03 6.44 -29.66
C ARG A 10 -1.88 5.42 -29.62
N LYS A 11 -0.85 5.60 -30.43
CA LYS A 11 0.35 4.74 -30.41
C LYS A 11 1.03 4.78 -29.06
N LEU A 12 1.27 5.97 -28.49
CA LEU A 12 1.87 6.12 -27.15
C LEU A 12 1.02 5.46 -26.06
N LYS A 13 -0.30 5.59 -26.12
CA LYS A 13 -1.21 4.94 -25.17
C LYS A 13 -1.20 3.41 -25.31
N ILE A 14 -1.11 2.88 -26.52
CA ILE A 14 -0.97 1.45 -26.77
C ILE A 14 0.35 0.92 -26.20
N PHE A 15 1.47 1.59 -26.47
CA PHE A 15 2.79 1.20 -25.94
C PHE A 15 2.85 1.25 -24.40
N SER A 16 2.24 2.26 -23.78
CA SER A 16 2.17 2.35 -22.32
C SER A 16 1.34 1.22 -21.71
N ASN A 17 0.24 0.84 -22.34
CA ASN A 17 -0.59 -0.29 -21.92
C ASN A 17 0.12 -1.63 -22.08
N ILE A 18 0.85 -1.84 -23.18
CA ILE A 18 1.64 -3.06 -23.38
C ILE A 18 2.73 -3.18 -22.30
N LYS A 19 3.48 -2.10 -22.04
CA LYS A 19 4.49 -2.08 -20.98
C LYS A 19 3.89 -2.36 -19.59
N ARG A 20 2.72 -1.79 -19.30
CA ARG A 20 2.01 -2.04 -18.04
C ARG A 20 1.60 -3.51 -17.92
N ARG A 21 0.98 -4.09 -18.95
CA ARG A 21 0.55 -5.52 -18.96
C ARG A 21 1.75 -6.46 -18.85
N TYR A 22 2.85 -6.15 -19.52
CA TYR A 22 4.08 -6.94 -19.43
C TYR A 22 4.68 -6.91 -18.01
N ARG A 23 4.74 -5.72 -17.37
CA ARG A 23 5.18 -5.61 -15.97
C ARG A 23 4.27 -6.39 -15.01
N GLU A 24 2.97 -6.31 -15.21
CA GLU A 24 2.01 -7.09 -14.42
C GLU A 24 2.21 -8.60 -14.61
N TYR A 25 2.42 -9.06 -15.83
CA TYR A 25 2.74 -10.44 -16.12
C TYR A 25 4.02 -10.91 -15.42
N LEU A 26 5.10 -10.14 -15.51
CA LEU A 26 6.36 -10.46 -14.83
C LEU A 26 6.19 -10.53 -13.31
N LEU A 27 5.42 -9.63 -12.74
CA LEU A 27 5.16 -9.63 -11.30
C LEU A 27 4.34 -10.86 -10.88
N LEU A 28 3.32 -11.22 -11.64
CA LEU A 28 2.54 -12.44 -11.40
C LEU A 28 3.40 -13.72 -11.52
N ALA A 29 4.25 -13.78 -12.53
CA ALA A 29 5.16 -14.91 -12.72
C ALA A 29 6.17 -15.01 -11.56
N SER A 30 6.71 -13.88 -11.10
CA SER A 30 7.61 -13.83 -9.94
C SER A 30 6.92 -14.29 -8.66
N ASP A 31 5.70 -13.81 -8.40
CA ASP A 31 4.96 -14.19 -7.20
C ASP A 31 4.56 -15.68 -7.24
N ARG A 32 4.15 -16.23 -8.41
CA ARG A 32 3.89 -17.67 -8.56
C ARG A 32 5.14 -18.50 -8.29
N LYS A 33 6.29 -18.08 -8.82
CA LYS A 33 7.57 -18.76 -8.56
C LYS A 33 7.90 -18.74 -7.07
N LEU A 34 7.71 -17.59 -6.39
CA LEU A 34 7.92 -17.48 -4.95
C LEU A 34 7.00 -18.42 -4.17
N MET A 35 5.71 -18.48 -4.51
CA MET A 35 4.75 -19.39 -3.87
C MET A 35 5.17 -20.87 -4.01
N GLN A 36 5.74 -21.24 -5.15
CA GLN A 36 6.20 -22.63 -5.40
C GLN A 36 7.51 -22.94 -4.66
N SER A 37 8.42 -21.98 -4.57
CA SER A 37 9.77 -22.20 -4.02
C SER A 37 9.88 -21.92 -2.53
N ASN A 38 8.94 -21.17 -1.94
CA ASN A 38 8.99 -20.79 -0.53
C ASN A 38 7.64 -21.04 0.16
N PRO A 39 7.57 -22.07 1.03
CA PRO A 39 6.34 -22.37 1.79
C PRO A 39 5.93 -21.22 2.74
N ASN A 40 6.88 -20.37 3.13
CA ASN A 40 6.64 -19.22 4.00
C ASN A 40 6.24 -17.93 3.23
N ALA A 41 6.00 -18.02 1.93
CA ALA A 41 5.49 -16.88 1.17
C ALA A 41 4.12 -16.46 1.70
N LEU A 42 3.91 -15.15 1.90
CA LEU A 42 2.66 -14.60 2.45
C LEU A 42 1.42 -15.04 1.67
N LEU A 43 1.51 -15.17 0.35
CA LEU A 43 0.41 -15.61 -0.50
C LEU A 43 -0.02 -17.06 -0.20
N ASN A 44 0.91 -17.94 0.17
CA ASN A 44 0.59 -19.29 0.63
C ASN A 44 -0.13 -19.27 1.98
N ALA A 45 0.28 -18.36 2.87
CA ALA A 45 -0.39 -18.19 4.16
C ALA A 45 -1.83 -17.66 3.99
N PHE A 46 -2.11 -16.82 2.99
CA PHE A 46 -3.48 -16.41 2.67
C PHE A 46 -4.37 -17.59 2.30
N ILE A 47 -3.84 -18.52 1.51
CA ILE A 47 -4.56 -19.74 1.10
C ILE A 47 -4.84 -20.63 2.30
N ALA A 48 -3.81 -20.87 3.13
CA ALA A 48 -3.91 -21.73 4.31
C ALA A 48 -4.90 -21.21 5.36
N GLN A 49 -4.89 -19.89 5.62
CA GLN A 49 -5.75 -19.24 6.62
C GLN A 49 -7.13 -18.86 6.06
N LYS A 50 -7.38 -19.02 4.76
CA LYS A 50 -8.59 -18.50 4.10
C LYS A 50 -8.84 -17.02 4.37
N ALA A 51 -7.76 -16.24 4.52
CA ALA A 51 -7.80 -14.82 4.86
C ALA A 51 -6.77 -14.05 4.01
N VAL A 52 -7.22 -13.02 3.31
CA VAL A 52 -6.41 -12.18 2.41
C VAL A 52 -6.25 -10.79 3.01
N PHE A 53 -5.02 -10.45 3.34
CA PHE A 53 -4.63 -9.14 3.82
C PHE A 53 -4.09 -8.26 2.68
N VAL A 54 -4.78 -7.19 2.35
CA VAL A 54 -4.24 -6.16 1.44
C VAL A 54 -3.30 -5.27 2.22
N HIS A 55 -1.99 -5.52 2.07
CA HIS A 55 -0.96 -4.81 2.81
C HIS A 55 -0.68 -3.42 2.23
N ILE A 56 -1.36 -2.41 2.75
CA ILE A 56 -1.08 -1.00 2.45
C ILE A 56 0.17 -0.55 3.23
N PRO A 57 1.12 0.18 2.60
CA PRO A 57 2.32 0.66 3.28
C PRO A 57 2.00 1.59 4.47
N LYS A 58 2.73 1.44 5.57
CA LYS A 58 2.70 2.32 6.77
C LYS A 58 1.42 2.23 7.61
N THR A 59 0.72 1.09 7.54
CA THR A 59 -0.49 0.79 8.32
C THR A 59 -0.31 -0.40 9.29
N ALA A 60 0.89 -0.59 9.84
CA ALA A 60 1.26 -1.70 10.74
C ALA A 60 1.29 -3.10 10.09
N GLY A 61 1.42 -3.19 8.76
CA GLY A 61 1.31 -4.46 8.05
C GLY A 61 2.28 -5.54 8.50
N ILE A 62 3.52 -5.21 8.90
CA ILE A 62 4.50 -6.18 9.41
C ILE A 62 4.00 -6.82 10.71
N SER A 63 3.48 -6.01 11.63
CA SER A 63 2.90 -6.50 12.88
C SER A 63 1.71 -7.43 12.62
N LEU A 64 0.83 -7.04 11.69
CA LEU A 64 -0.33 -7.85 11.29
C LEU A 64 0.07 -9.18 10.65
N VAL A 65 1.00 -9.16 9.69
CA VAL A 65 1.47 -10.40 9.05
C VAL A 65 2.04 -11.37 10.08
N LYS A 66 2.89 -10.89 10.98
CA LYS A 66 3.51 -11.74 12.01
C LYS A 66 2.51 -12.24 13.05
N SER A 67 1.49 -11.45 13.39
CA SER A 67 0.47 -11.84 14.36
C SER A 67 -0.55 -12.82 13.81
N ILE A 68 -0.90 -12.71 12.52
CA ILE A 68 -1.97 -13.52 11.90
C ILE A 68 -1.40 -14.79 11.27
N TYR A 69 -0.30 -14.64 10.51
CA TYR A 69 0.20 -15.73 9.67
C TYR A 69 1.44 -16.40 10.24
N GLY A 70 2.08 -15.83 11.27
CA GLY A 70 3.23 -16.41 11.97
C GLY A 70 4.55 -15.71 11.72
N GLU A 71 5.51 -15.93 12.62
CA GLU A 71 6.82 -15.25 12.63
C GLU A 71 7.65 -15.53 11.38
N ASN A 72 7.61 -16.76 10.90
CA ASN A 72 8.42 -17.22 9.79
C ASN A 72 7.85 -16.81 8.42
N ILE A 73 6.63 -16.26 8.39
CA ILE A 73 6.03 -15.80 7.14
C ILE A 73 6.76 -14.54 6.66
N GLU A 74 7.14 -14.56 5.40
CA GLU A 74 7.74 -13.40 4.75
C GLU A 74 6.75 -12.22 4.73
N ARG A 75 7.30 -11.00 4.81
CA ARG A 75 6.47 -9.79 4.89
C ARG A 75 5.58 -9.58 3.68
N GLY A 76 5.90 -10.24 2.56
CA GLY A 76 5.25 -10.01 1.28
C GLY A 76 5.51 -8.59 0.74
N GLY A 77 5.10 -8.34 -0.48
CA GLY A 77 5.13 -7.00 -1.05
C GLY A 77 3.79 -6.30 -0.93
N HIS A 78 3.77 -5.03 -1.29
CA HIS A 78 2.55 -4.26 -1.39
C HIS A 78 1.85 -4.56 -2.72
N ARG A 79 0.79 -5.36 -2.71
CA ARG A 79 0.05 -5.80 -3.89
C ARG A 79 -1.36 -5.24 -3.89
N LYS A 80 -1.88 -4.89 -5.08
CA LYS A 80 -3.31 -4.60 -5.24
C LYS A 80 -4.14 -5.84 -4.97
N ILE A 81 -5.36 -5.65 -4.48
CA ILE A 81 -6.32 -6.76 -4.31
C ILE A 81 -6.54 -7.53 -5.62
N THR A 82 -6.61 -6.85 -6.77
CA THR A 82 -6.77 -7.47 -8.07
C THR A 82 -5.55 -8.27 -8.55
N HIS A 83 -4.36 -7.94 -8.08
CA HIS A 83 -3.17 -8.76 -8.31
C HIS A 83 -3.23 -10.02 -7.45
N ILE A 84 -3.58 -9.87 -6.17
CA ILE A 84 -3.72 -11.01 -5.24
C ILE A 84 -4.78 -11.99 -5.76
N SER A 85 -5.94 -11.48 -6.22
CA SER A 85 -7.03 -12.33 -6.74
C SER A 85 -6.61 -13.27 -7.88
N LYS A 86 -5.67 -12.82 -8.74
CA LYS A 86 -5.13 -13.64 -9.85
C LYS A 86 -4.16 -14.74 -9.41
N LEU A 87 -3.77 -14.73 -8.14
CA LEU A 87 -2.85 -15.69 -7.53
C LEU A 87 -3.57 -16.69 -6.61
N MET A 88 -4.80 -16.38 -6.21
CA MET A 88 -5.60 -17.29 -5.40
C MET A 88 -6.18 -18.43 -6.22
N PRO A 89 -6.29 -19.65 -5.67
CA PRO A 89 -6.80 -20.82 -6.37
C PRO A 89 -8.33 -20.81 -6.61
N GLY A 90 -9.05 -19.82 -6.08
CA GLY A 90 -10.48 -19.64 -6.23
C GLY A 90 -10.89 -18.17 -6.13
N PRO A 91 -12.17 -17.86 -6.20
CA PRO A 91 -12.66 -16.48 -6.10
C PRO A 91 -12.37 -15.88 -4.72
N LEU A 92 -12.18 -14.55 -4.66
CA LEU A 92 -11.92 -13.87 -3.39
C LEU A 92 -13.03 -14.04 -2.35
N ASN A 93 -14.26 -14.31 -2.79
CA ASN A 93 -15.40 -14.55 -1.88
C ASN A 93 -15.24 -15.82 -1.03
N ASP A 94 -14.30 -16.71 -1.38
CA ASP A 94 -13.94 -17.88 -0.56
C ASP A 94 -12.98 -17.54 0.58
N TYR A 95 -12.57 -16.27 0.67
CA TYR A 95 -11.60 -15.76 1.64
C TYR A 95 -12.18 -14.60 2.42
N PHE A 96 -11.81 -14.48 3.68
CA PHE A 96 -12.03 -13.24 4.44
C PHE A 96 -11.02 -12.19 3.96
N THR A 97 -11.51 -11.12 3.33
CA THR A 97 -10.66 -10.06 2.75
C THR A 97 -10.62 -8.84 3.67
N PHE A 98 -9.44 -8.36 4.00
CA PHE A 98 -9.32 -7.22 4.89
C PHE A 98 -8.09 -6.35 4.62
N THR A 99 -8.13 -5.14 5.17
CA THR A 99 -7.02 -4.20 5.21
C THR A 99 -7.07 -3.34 6.47
N ILE A 100 -5.96 -2.67 6.75
CA ILE A 100 -5.90 -1.55 7.70
C ILE A 100 -5.55 -0.30 6.93
N ILE A 101 -6.34 0.75 7.11
CA ILE A 101 -6.09 2.09 6.60
C ILE A 101 -5.60 3.00 7.74
N ARG A 102 -5.00 4.13 7.38
CA ARG A 102 -4.49 5.13 8.33
C ARG A 102 -4.84 6.52 7.84
N ASN A 103 -4.97 7.48 8.76
CA ASN A 103 -5.15 8.88 8.41
C ASN A 103 -4.10 9.31 7.35
N PRO A 104 -4.50 9.86 6.18
CA PRO A 104 -3.59 10.12 5.07
C PRO A 104 -2.42 11.04 5.43
N TRP A 105 -2.63 12.05 6.27
CA TRP A 105 -1.57 12.96 6.73
C TRP A 105 -0.57 12.23 7.64
N ASP A 106 -1.05 11.42 8.57
CA ASP A 106 -0.22 10.63 9.47
C ASP A 106 0.57 9.55 8.70
N ARG A 107 -0.10 8.87 7.78
CA ARG A 107 0.52 7.86 6.91
C ARG A 107 1.62 8.47 6.04
N LEU A 108 1.36 9.65 5.43
CA LEU A 108 2.33 10.35 4.60
C LEU A 108 3.58 10.73 5.40
N TYR A 109 3.40 11.31 6.58
CA TYR A 109 4.53 11.64 7.46
C TYR A 109 5.33 10.40 7.88
N SER A 110 4.62 9.32 8.22
CA SER A 110 5.26 8.03 8.52
C SER A 110 6.03 7.45 7.33
N ALA A 111 5.51 7.60 6.11
CA ALA A 111 6.18 7.14 4.88
C ALA A 111 7.40 8.02 4.55
N TYR A 112 7.27 9.33 4.68
CA TYR A 112 8.40 10.26 4.54
C TYR A 112 9.54 9.90 5.48
N LYS A 113 9.29 9.78 6.79
CA LYS A 113 10.34 9.41 7.76
C LYS A 113 10.98 8.06 7.46
N PHE A 114 10.19 7.09 7.04
CA PHE A 114 10.69 5.78 6.66
C PHE A 114 11.66 5.87 5.48
N MET A 115 11.31 6.63 4.45
CA MET A 115 12.15 6.80 3.26
C MET A 115 13.40 7.63 3.57
N MET A 116 13.29 8.71 4.37
CA MET A 116 14.44 9.53 4.78
C MET A 116 15.45 8.76 5.65
N ASN A 117 15.03 7.67 6.30
CA ASN A 117 15.91 6.74 7.01
C ASN A 117 16.43 5.57 6.13
N GLY A 118 16.32 5.69 4.80
CA GLY A 118 16.81 4.69 3.83
C GLY A 118 15.90 3.47 3.63
N GLY A 119 14.69 3.45 4.21
CA GLY A 119 13.78 2.31 4.10
C GLY A 119 14.26 1.06 4.87
N ILE A 120 14.02 -0.13 4.31
CA ILE A 120 14.40 -1.43 4.93
C ILE A 120 15.09 -2.40 3.96
N ASN A 121 15.30 -2.01 2.72
CA ASN A 121 15.93 -2.84 1.70
C ASN A 121 16.57 -1.99 0.60
N GLN A 122 17.37 -2.62 -0.26
CA GLN A 122 18.07 -1.96 -1.36
C GLN A 122 17.13 -1.23 -2.34
N HIS A 123 15.90 -1.73 -2.52
CA HIS A 123 14.94 -1.08 -3.40
C HIS A 123 14.46 0.27 -2.83
N ASP A 124 14.21 0.32 -1.52
CA ASP A 124 13.85 1.57 -0.83
C ASP A 124 15.02 2.57 -0.85
N GLU A 125 16.23 2.11 -0.59
CA GLU A 125 17.44 2.93 -0.63
C GLU A 125 17.69 3.51 -2.03
N ASN A 126 17.57 2.69 -3.07
CA ASN A 126 17.69 3.16 -4.46
C ASN A 126 16.60 4.20 -4.80
N ALA A 127 15.38 3.98 -4.34
CA ALA A 127 14.28 4.93 -4.55
C ALA A 127 14.52 6.25 -3.81
N PHE A 128 15.05 6.21 -2.58
CA PHE A 128 15.49 7.39 -1.85
C PHE A 128 16.57 8.16 -2.62
N ASN A 129 17.65 7.48 -3.01
CA ASN A 129 18.77 8.11 -3.71
C ASN A 129 18.35 8.76 -5.03
N LEU A 130 17.44 8.13 -5.76
CA LEU A 130 16.98 8.62 -7.07
C LEU A 130 15.98 9.78 -6.95
N HIS A 131 15.13 9.79 -5.93
CA HIS A 131 13.98 10.67 -5.91
C HIS A 131 13.91 11.63 -4.72
N LEU A 132 14.59 11.34 -3.61
CA LEU A 132 14.43 12.08 -2.35
C LEU A 132 15.72 12.63 -1.75
N SER A 133 16.89 12.30 -2.31
CA SER A 133 18.18 12.67 -1.74
C SER A 133 18.43 14.19 -1.67
N SER A 134 17.74 14.98 -2.50
CA SER A 134 17.81 16.45 -2.48
C SER A 134 16.79 17.12 -1.56
N ILE A 135 15.87 16.35 -0.94
CA ILE A 135 14.83 16.89 -0.07
C ILE A 135 15.42 17.26 1.28
N SER A 136 15.27 18.54 1.65
CA SER A 136 15.88 19.11 2.86
C SER A 136 15.02 19.01 4.12
N SER A 137 13.68 18.93 3.96
CA SER A 137 12.74 18.92 5.08
C SER A 137 11.41 18.26 4.70
N PHE A 138 10.56 18.01 5.70
CA PHE A 138 9.20 17.52 5.44
C PHE A 138 8.34 18.55 4.70
N GLU A 139 8.53 19.83 4.99
CA GLU A 139 7.86 20.91 4.27
C GLU A 139 8.30 20.96 2.82
N ASP A 140 9.61 20.88 2.55
CA ASP A 140 10.17 20.81 1.21
C ASP A 140 9.62 19.59 0.44
N PHE A 141 9.56 18.42 1.09
CA PHE A 141 8.93 17.22 0.52
C PHE A 141 7.47 17.47 0.14
N VAL A 142 6.66 18.03 1.03
CA VAL A 142 5.24 18.25 0.76
C VAL A 142 5.05 19.34 -0.27
N MET A 143 5.77 20.47 -0.16
CA MET A 143 5.51 21.63 -1.00
C MET A 143 6.14 21.51 -2.41
N ASN A 144 7.26 20.84 -2.56
CA ASN A 144 8.00 20.83 -3.82
C ASN A 144 7.99 19.45 -4.51
N TRP A 145 8.11 18.35 -3.76
CA TRP A 145 8.19 17.02 -4.36
C TRP A 145 6.85 16.30 -4.49
N LEU A 146 5.92 16.48 -3.53
CA LEU A 146 4.66 15.75 -3.49
C LEU A 146 3.70 16.24 -4.56
N HIS A 147 3.55 15.48 -5.63
CA HIS A 147 2.54 15.69 -6.68
C HIS A 147 2.24 14.37 -7.40
N GLU A 148 1.12 14.28 -8.14
CA GLU A 148 0.61 13.04 -8.74
C GLU A 148 1.64 12.29 -9.60
N ASN A 149 2.49 13.00 -10.33
CA ASN A 149 3.51 12.38 -11.17
C ASN A 149 4.62 11.69 -10.36
N ASN A 150 4.94 12.20 -9.16
CA ASN A 150 5.98 11.64 -8.31
C ASN A 150 5.49 10.50 -7.44
N LEU A 151 4.21 10.46 -7.07
CA LEU A 151 3.64 9.37 -6.27
C LEU A 151 3.93 7.98 -6.87
N LYS A 152 3.90 7.86 -8.20
CA LYS A 152 4.11 6.59 -8.91
C LYS A 152 5.55 6.04 -8.82
N HIS A 153 6.50 6.80 -8.31
CA HIS A 153 7.89 6.36 -8.19
C HIS A 153 8.16 5.57 -6.92
N ILE A 154 7.41 5.85 -5.83
CA ILE A 154 7.63 5.23 -4.52
C ILE A 154 6.30 4.72 -3.97
N ILE A 155 6.15 3.40 -3.88
CA ILE A 155 4.90 2.74 -3.48
C ILE A 155 4.40 3.16 -2.09
N HIS A 156 5.30 3.59 -1.22
CA HIS A 156 4.95 4.05 0.13
C HIS A 156 4.10 5.32 0.14
N PHE A 157 4.12 6.10 -0.95
CA PHE A 157 3.32 7.31 -1.11
C PHE A 157 2.05 7.11 -1.94
N TYR A 158 1.80 5.92 -2.50
CA TYR A 158 0.57 5.65 -3.25
C TYR A 158 -0.67 5.89 -2.38
N PRO A 159 -1.78 6.41 -2.95
CA PRO A 159 -3.06 6.46 -2.26
C PRO A 159 -3.49 5.07 -1.78
N GLN A 160 -4.12 5.00 -0.63
CA GLN A 160 -4.60 3.72 -0.06
C GLN A 160 -5.69 3.10 -0.93
N SER A 161 -6.56 3.93 -1.49
CA SER A 161 -7.58 3.55 -2.46
C SER A 161 -7.01 2.84 -3.69
N TRP A 162 -5.77 3.16 -4.10
CA TRP A 162 -5.12 2.50 -5.24
C TRP A 162 -4.98 0.99 -5.03
N PHE A 163 -4.75 0.54 -3.81
CA PHE A 163 -4.61 -0.90 -3.49
C PHE A 163 -5.95 -1.63 -3.55
N LEU A 164 -7.06 -0.89 -3.45
CA LEU A 164 -8.43 -1.38 -3.33
C LEU A 164 -9.27 -1.09 -4.57
N LYS A 165 -8.65 -1.02 -5.75
CA LYS A 165 -9.33 -0.75 -7.02
C LYS A 165 -9.04 -1.81 -8.06
N ASP A 166 -10.06 -2.14 -8.86
CA ASP A 166 -9.90 -2.79 -10.16
C ASP A 166 -10.18 -1.76 -11.27
N ASN A 167 -9.15 -1.44 -12.04
CA ASN A 167 -9.18 -0.33 -13.01
C ASN A 167 -9.62 0.99 -12.33
N SER A 168 -10.84 1.44 -12.53
CA SER A 168 -11.44 2.61 -11.88
C SER A 168 -12.50 2.24 -10.84
N GLU A 169 -12.86 0.96 -10.71
CA GLU A 169 -13.91 0.49 -9.80
C GLU A 169 -13.34 0.18 -8.41
N LYS A 170 -14.14 0.47 -7.38
CA LYS A 170 -13.82 0.13 -6.00
C LYS A 170 -14.04 -1.36 -5.80
N VAL A 171 -13.08 -2.02 -5.17
CA VAL A 171 -13.27 -3.39 -4.68
C VAL A 171 -13.65 -3.28 -3.20
N GLU A 172 -14.79 -3.85 -2.86
CA GLU A 172 -15.25 -3.95 -1.47
C GLU A 172 -14.51 -5.11 -0.80
N LEU A 173 -14.06 -4.89 0.44
CA LEU A 173 -13.47 -5.90 1.30
C LEU A 173 -14.46 -6.23 2.42
N ASP A 174 -14.34 -7.44 2.98
CA ASP A 174 -15.17 -7.84 4.13
C ASP A 174 -14.90 -6.98 5.37
N PHE A 175 -13.65 -6.48 5.53
CA PHE A 175 -13.30 -5.61 6.65
C PHE A 175 -12.23 -4.58 6.28
N ILE A 176 -12.49 -3.31 6.67
CA ILE A 176 -11.54 -2.21 6.60
C ILE A 176 -11.35 -1.66 8.01
N GLY A 177 -10.26 -2.06 8.65
CA GLY A 177 -9.87 -1.55 9.96
C GLY A 177 -9.06 -0.24 9.86
N ARG A 178 -8.89 0.44 11.00
CA ARG A 178 -8.17 1.71 11.11
C ARG A 178 -6.95 1.58 12.01
N PHE A 179 -5.83 2.15 11.58
CA PHE A 179 -4.60 2.20 12.38
C PHE A 179 -4.81 2.90 13.72
N GLU A 180 -5.66 3.90 13.74
CA GLU A 180 -6.04 4.68 14.93
C GLU A 180 -6.76 3.81 15.98
N TYR A 181 -7.40 2.72 15.56
CA TYR A 181 -8.11 1.74 16.39
C TYR A 181 -7.50 0.34 16.25
N LEU A 182 -6.19 0.27 15.96
CA LEU A 182 -5.52 -0.96 15.56
C LEU A 182 -5.75 -2.13 16.51
N SER A 183 -5.70 -1.91 17.82
CA SER A 183 -5.89 -3.00 18.82
C SER A 183 -7.30 -3.57 18.78
N SER A 184 -8.33 -2.73 18.73
CA SER A 184 -9.73 -3.17 18.69
C SER A 184 -10.10 -3.78 17.35
N ASP A 185 -9.57 -3.23 16.24
CA ASP A 185 -9.83 -3.76 14.91
C ASP A 185 -9.06 -5.06 14.66
N PHE A 186 -7.84 -5.19 15.20
CA PHE A 186 -7.13 -6.46 15.20
C PHE A 186 -7.89 -7.56 15.97
N ALA A 187 -8.48 -7.25 17.12
CA ALA A 187 -9.28 -8.21 17.87
C ALA A 187 -10.46 -8.76 17.05
N LYS A 188 -11.15 -7.90 16.26
CA LYS A 188 -12.22 -8.33 15.34
C LYS A 188 -11.69 -9.25 14.24
N ILE A 189 -10.53 -8.89 13.63
CA ILE A 189 -9.88 -9.69 12.60
C ILE A 189 -9.46 -11.04 13.18
N ALA A 190 -8.77 -11.05 14.32
CA ALA A 190 -8.28 -12.26 14.98
C ALA A 190 -9.44 -13.22 15.32
N ASN A 191 -10.53 -12.71 15.86
CA ASN A 191 -11.74 -13.49 16.13
C ASN A 191 -12.34 -14.09 14.85
N LYS A 192 -12.43 -13.28 13.76
CA LYS A 192 -12.98 -13.74 12.48
C LYS A 192 -12.15 -14.85 11.84
N ILE A 193 -10.82 -14.78 11.97
CA ILE A 193 -9.88 -15.76 11.38
C ILE A 193 -9.65 -16.95 12.32
N GLY A 194 -9.94 -16.82 13.62
CA GLY A 194 -9.69 -17.86 14.62
C GLY A 194 -8.24 -17.92 15.09
N VAL A 195 -7.53 -16.77 15.12
CA VAL A 195 -6.16 -16.67 15.63
C VAL A 195 -6.11 -15.98 16.99
N GLU A 196 -5.00 -16.13 17.72
CA GLU A 196 -4.82 -15.49 19.03
C GLU A 196 -4.91 -13.95 18.91
N ASN A 197 -5.69 -13.32 19.78
CA ASN A 197 -5.77 -11.86 19.86
C ASN A 197 -4.53 -11.27 20.56
N LYS A 198 -3.37 -11.42 19.92
CA LYS A 198 -2.08 -10.92 20.40
C LYS A 198 -1.36 -10.18 19.29
N LEU A 199 -1.60 -8.88 19.23
CA LEU A 199 -0.90 -8.02 18.26
C LEU A 199 0.55 -7.79 18.68
N LYS A 200 1.47 -8.14 17.80
CA LYS A 200 2.91 -7.93 17.99
C LYS A 200 3.30 -6.50 17.64
N HIS A 201 3.86 -5.78 18.60
CA HIS A 201 4.35 -4.42 18.40
C HIS A 201 5.80 -4.45 17.90
N LEU A 202 6.01 -4.60 16.59
CA LEU A 202 7.34 -4.73 15.99
C LEU A 202 8.01 -3.39 15.64
N ASN A 203 7.22 -2.33 15.48
CA ASN A 203 7.74 -0.99 15.17
C ASN A 203 7.02 0.05 16.00
N LYS A 204 7.68 0.53 17.06
CA LYS A 204 7.22 1.73 17.78
C LYS A 204 7.53 2.94 16.89
N GLY A 205 6.51 3.52 16.28
CA GLY A 205 6.62 4.81 15.59
C GLY A 205 7.07 5.92 16.55
N ASP A 206 7.61 7.00 15.99
CA ASP A 206 7.91 8.22 16.76
C ASP A 206 6.64 8.69 17.48
N LYS A 207 6.78 9.02 18.76
CA LYS A 207 5.67 9.50 19.60
C LYS A 207 5.20 10.92 19.23
N ARG A 208 5.92 11.63 18.34
CA ARG A 208 5.49 12.96 17.90
C ARG A 208 4.20 12.85 17.09
N SER A 209 3.22 13.62 17.51
CA SER A 209 1.98 13.79 16.74
C SER A 209 2.32 14.37 15.37
N TYR A 210 1.87 13.73 14.28
CA TYR A 210 1.99 14.29 12.93
C TYR A 210 1.37 15.69 12.82
N LYS A 211 0.40 16.01 13.65
CA LYS A 211 -0.30 17.30 13.65
C LYS A 211 0.61 18.49 13.89
N THR A 212 1.74 18.30 14.59
CA THR A 212 2.68 19.38 14.91
C THR A 212 3.65 19.74 13.79
N VAL A 213 3.73 18.90 12.74
CA VAL A 213 4.67 19.12 11.63
C VAL A 213 4.02 19.67 10.35
N TYR A 214 2.71 19.88 10.38
CA TYR A 214 1.96 20.41 9.25
C TYR A 214 1.57 21.88 9.49
N ASN A 215 1.92 22.76 8.56
CA ASN A 215 1.27 24.06 8.44
C ASN A 215 -0.02 23.95 7.60
N GLN A 216 -0.75 25.08 7.44
CA GLN A 216 -2.05 25.05 6.75
C GLN A 216 -1.93 24.72 5.26
N GLU A 217 -0.92 25.26 4.57
CA GLU A 217 -0.70 25.02 3.15
C GLU A 217 -0.38 23.54 2.88
N MET A 218 0.47 22.93 3.71
CA MET A 218 0.77 21.50 3.63
C MET A 218 -0.49 20.65 3.83
N LYS A 219 -1.36 21.01 4.78
CA LYS A 219 -2.63 20.28 5.00
C LYS A 219 -3.50 20.28 3.76
N GLU A 220 -3.69 21.44 3.15
CA GLU A 220 -4.53 21.57 1.94
C GLU A 220 -3.92 20.84 0.75
N LYS A 221 -2.60 20.92 0.57
CA LYS A 221 -1.93 20.19 -0.50
C LYS A 221 -2.09 18.69 -0.37
N VAL A 222 -1.88 18.12 0.81
CA VAL A 222 -2.09 16.69 1.08
C VAL A 222 -3.55 16.31 0.91
N LYS A 223 -4.49 17.16 1.32
CA LYS A 223 -5.93 16.97 1.09
C LYS A 223 -6.27 16.84 -0.40
N LEU A 224 -5.68 17.66 -1.25
CA LEU A 224 -5.88 17.58 -2.69
C LEU A 224 -5.29 16.29 -3.28
N ILE A 225 -4.06 15.96 -2.95
CA ILE A 225 -3.35 14.78 -3.47
C ILE A 225 -4.01 13.47 -3.05
N TYR A 226 -4.48 13.37 -1.80
CA TYR A 226 -5.13 12.16 -1.26
C TYR A 226 -6.65 12.31 -1.13
N LYS A 227 -7.26 13.19 -1.94
CA LYS A 227 -8.70 13.49 -1.89
C LYS A 227 -9.56 12.23 -1.86
N GLU A 228 -9.28 11.27 -2.73
CA GLU A 228 -10.04 10.03 -2.80
C GLU A 228 -9.96 9.19 -1.50
N ASP A 229 -8.77 9.08 -0.90
CA ASP A 229 -8.61 8.38 0.38
C ASP A 229 -9.41 9.07 1.49
N ILE A 230 -9.35 10.41 1.51
CA ILE A 230 -10.01 11.23 2.53
C ILE A 230 -11.53 11.11 2.42
N GLU A 231 -12.08 11.23 1.22
CA GLU A 231 -13.52 11.13 0.96
C GLU A 231 -14.03 9.71 1.17
N ARG A 232 -13.36 8.71 0.58
CA ARG A 232 -13.74 7.29 0.68
C ARG A 232 -13.76 6.80 2.12
N PHE A 233 -12.74 7.15 2.88
CA PHE A 233 -12.57 6.65 4.24
C PHE A 233 -12.99 7.65 5.32
N LYS A 234 -13.55 8.80 4.94
CA LYS A 234 -14.08 9.84 5.84
C LYS A 234 -13.07 10.29 6.89
N TYR A 235 -11.84 10.60 6.45
CA TYR A 235 -10.81 11.14 7.31
C TYR A 235 -10.87 12.67 7.40
N THR A 236 -10.53 13.18 8.58
CA THR A 236 -10.22 14.59 8.84
C THR A 236 -8.81 14.71 9.41
N PHE A 237 -8.23 15.92 9.33
CA PHE A 237 -6.90 16.19 9.88
C PHE A 237 -6.87 16.11 11.39
#